data_629afea866b19571e5fc8eaac94f8379
#
_entry.id   629afea866b19571e5fc8eaac94f8379
#
_cell.length_a   1.000
_cell.length_b   1.000
_cell.length_c   1.000
_cell.angle_alpha   90.00
_cell.angle_beta   90.00
_cell.angle_gamma   90.00
#
_symmetry.space_group_name_H-M   'P 1'
#
loop_
_entity.id
_entity.type
_entity.pdbx_description
1 polymer ?
#
loop_
_entity_poly.entity_id
_entity_poly.type
_entity_poly.pdbx_seq_one_letter_code
_entity_poly.pdbx_strand_id
1 'polypeptide(L)'
;MSSLLQRMRGMSAADLSVLQASADTPDSQMTTAPGSPNEALWSEMEQLGWMIRAAEEISLPGGGKFAMHTYSMTPAGREGVLKLLSLLLPG
;
A
#
# COMPACT_ATOMS: atom_id res chain seq x y z
N MET A 1 -2.22 -15.87 0.60
CA MET A 1 -3.21 -15.24 -0.30
C MET A 1 -4.51 -14.93 0.41
N SER A 2 -5.06 -15.90 1.15
CA SER A 2 -6.35 -15.68 1.83
C SER A 2 -6.29 -14.55 2.86
N SER A 3 -5.18 -14.37 3.59
CA SER A 3 -5.09 -13.31 4.58
C SER A 3 -5.09 -11.92 3.95
N LEU A 4 -4.43 -11.76 2.80
CA LEU A 4 -4.41 -10.48 2.09
C LEU A 4 -5.81 -10.14 1.57
N LEU A 5 -6.50 -11.11 0.98
CA LEU A 5 -7.87 -10.90 0.50
C LEU A 5 -8.81 -10.55 1.65
N GLN A 6 -8.67 -11.21 2.79
CA GLN A 6 -9.48 -10.91 3.97
C GLN A 6 -9.22 -9.49 4.49
N ARG A 7 -7.97 -9.06 4.50
CA ARG A 7 -7.65 -7.69 4.90
C ARG A 7 -8.28 -6.68 3.94
N MET A 8 -8.23 -6.95 2.65
CA MET A 8 -8.84 -6.07 1.65
C MET A 8 -10.36 -6.00 1.79
N ARG A 9 -10.99 -7.12 2.15
CA ARG A 9 -12.44 -7.14 2.39
C ARG A 9 -12.83 -6.27 3.56
N GLY A 10 -11.93 -6.09 4.53
CA GLY A 10 -12.18 -5.24 5.69
C GLY A 10 -11.90 -3.77 5.43
N MET A 11 -11.38 -3.41 4.27
CA MET A 11 -11.08 -2.01 3.95
C MET A 11 -12.33 -1.25 3.56
N SER A 12 -12.33 0.05 3.85
CA SER A 12 -13.42 0.92 3.42
C SER A 12 -13.38 1.10 1.90
N ALA A 13 -14.49 1.55 1.31
CA ALA A 13 -14.53 1.84 -0.12
C ALA A 13 -13.51 2.91 -0.51
N ALA A 14 -13.27 3.89 0.37
CA ALA A 14 -12.28 4.92 0.12
C ALA A 14 -10.86 4.34 0.05
N ASP A 15 -10.53 3.43 0.97
CA ASP A 15 -9.21 2.78 0.98
C ASP A 15 -9.01 1.90 -0.25
N LEU A 16 -10.04 1.17 -0.67
CA LEU A 16 -9.97 0.36 -1.88
C LEU A 16 -9.78 1.24 -3.12
N SER A 17 -10.41 2.41 -3.15
CA SER A 17 -10.24 3.35 -4.26
C SER A 17 -8.82 3.88 -4.32
N VAL A 18 -8.21 4.17 -3.17
CA VAL A 18 -6.81 4.61 -3.11
C VAL A 18 -5.89 3.52 -3.63
N LEU A 19 -6.14 2.28 -3.23
CA LEU A 19 -5.34 1.14 -3.68
C LEU A 19 -5.47 0.94 -5.19
N GLN A 20 -6.69 1.06 -5.72
CA GLN A 20 -6.93 0.96 -7.15
C GLN A 20 -6.22 2.08 -7.92
N ALA A 21 -6.29 3.31 -7.42
CA ALA A 21 -5.62 4.43 -8.05
C ALA A 21 -4.09 4.22 -8.07
N SER A 22 -3.53 3.67 -7.00
CA SER A 22 -2.10 3.36 -6.94
C SER A 22 -1.73 2.29 -7.97
N ALA A 23 -2.58 1.31 -8.18
CA ALA A 23 -2.33 0.26 -9.17
C ALA A 23 -2.44 0.80 -10.60
N ASP A 24 -3.33 1.75 -10.82
CA ASP A 24 -3.55 2.34 -12.14
C ASP A 24 -2.52 3.40 -12.53
N THR A 25 -1.83 3.96 -11.55
CA THR A 25 -0.87 5.05 -11.78
C THR A 25 0.55 4.53 -11.67
N PRO A 26 1.32 4.48 -12.78
CA PRO A 26 2.73 4.11 -12.72
C PRO A 26 3.50 5.05 -11.80
N ASP A 27 4.47 4.51 -11.08
CA ASP A 27 5.35 5.27 -10.18
C ASP A 27 4.65 5.96 -9.02
N SER A 28 3.40 5.59 -8.73
CA SER A 28 2.73 6.14 -7.56
C SER A 28 3.39 5.60 -6.28
N GLN A 29 3.42 6.44 -5.25
CA GLN A 29 4.00 6.08 -3.96
C GLN A 29 2.98 6.32 -2.86
N MET A 30 2.96 5.40 -1.91
CA MET A 30 2.12 5.52 -0.72
C MET A 30 3.02 5.69 0.49
N THR A 31 2.81 6.76 1.24
CA THR A 31 3.62 7.07 2.41
C THR A 31 2.83 6.78 3.68
N THR A 32 3.42 6.02 4.59
CA THR A 32 2.78 5.67 5.85
C THR A 32 3.73 5.92 7.01
N ALA A 33 3.16 6.22 8.18
CA ALA A 33 3.92 6.27 9.41
C ALA A 33 4.20 4.83 9.87
N PRO A 34 5.42 4.56 10.40
CA PRO A 34 5.73 3.23 10.94
C PRO A 34 4.71 2.83 12.01
N GLY A 35 4.25 1.59 11.94
CA GLY A 35 3.29 1.07 12.90
C GLY A 35 1.84 1.44 12.65
N SER A 36 1.53 2.15 11.58
CA SER A 36 0.16 2.48 11.25
C SER A 36 -0.62 1.23 10.81
N PRO A 37 -1.96 1.22 10.95
CA PRO A 37 -2.75 0.06 10.53
C PRO A 37 -2.58 -0.30 9.06
N ASN A 38 -2.39 0.71 8.21
CA ASN A 38 -2.22 0.47 6.77
C ASN A 38 -0.87 -0.17 6.45
N GLU A 39 0.14 0.06 7.27
CA GLU A 39 1.46 -0.51 7.02
C GLU A 39 1.44 -2.03 7.08
N ALA A 40 0.57 -2.62 7.90
CA ALA A 40 0.47 -4.08 7.96
C ALA A 40 0.10 -4.67 6.60
N LEU A 41 -0.80 -4.00 5.88
CA LEU A 41 -1.20 -4.42 4.53
C LEU A 41 -0.06 -4.24 3.54
N TRP A 42 0.58 -3.07 3.56
CA TRP A 42 1.68 -2.78 2.64
C TRP A 42 2.88 -3.70 2.89
N SER A 43 3.17 -4.01 4.15
CA SER A 43 4.25 -4.92 4.52
C SER A 43 3.99 -6.33 4.01
N GLU A 44 2.76 -6.79 4.09
CA GLU A 44 2.38 -8.09 3.56
C GLU A 44 2.55 -8.14 2.04
N MET A 45 2.18 -7.07 1.36
CA MET A 45 2.39 -6.97 -0.09
C MET A 45 3.88 -6.93 -0.45
N GLU A 46 4.70 -6.28 0.38
CA GLU A 46 6.14 -6.28 0.19
C GLU A 46 6.70 -7.69 0.24
N GLN A 47 6.25 -8.49 1.18
CA GLN A 47 6.70 -9.88 1.31
C GLN A 47 6.33 -10.72 0.10
N LEU A 48 5.27 -10.38 -0.60
CA LEU A 48 4.86 -11.06 -1.82
C LEU A 48 5.62 -10.56 -3.06
N GLY A 49 6.47 -9.54 -2.91
CA GLY A 49 7.14 -8.94 -4.05
C GLY A 49 6.27 -7.95 -4.82
N TRP A 50 5.16 -7.54 -4.24
CA TRP A 50 4.21 -6.62 -4.88
C TRP A 50 4.55 -5.16 -4.62
N MET A 51 5.34 -4.88 -3.59
CA MET A 51 5.74 -3.52 -3.24
C MET A 51 7.20 -3.47 -2.86
N ILE A 52 7.79 -2.29 -3.05
CA ILE A 52 9.15 -1.98 -2.61
C ILE A 52 9.04 -0.91 -1.55
N ARG A 53 9.64 -1.15 -0.39
CA ARG A 53 9.63 -0.20 0.71
C ARG A 53 10.93 0.59 0.73
N ALA A 54 10.82 1.90 0.92
CA ALA A 54 11.94 2.78 1.18
C ALA A 54 11.69 3.49 2.51
N ALA A 55 12.71 3.56 3.35
CA ALA A 55 12.62 4.32 4.60
C ALA A 55 13.10 5.74 4.33
N GLU A 56 12.33 6.72 4.77
CA GLU A 56 12.68 8.13 4.62
C GLU A 56 12.64 8.81 5.97
N GLU A 57 13.49 9.79 6.15
CA GLU A 57 13.54 10.60 7.35
C GLU A 57 13.27 12.05 6.97
N ILE A 58 12.25 12.62 7.56
CA ILE A 58 11.83 13.98 7.26
C ILE A 58 12.27 14.87 8.42
N SER A 59 13.02 15.93 8.10
CA SER A 59 13.43 16.91 9.11
C SER A 59 12.30 17.91 9.32
N LEU A 60 11.97 18.13 10.60
CA LEU A 60 10.92 19.07 10.98
C LEU A 60 11.51 20.45 11.26
N PRO A 61 10.70 21.54 11.09
CA PRO A 61 11.15 22.92 11.33
C PRO A 61 11.46 23.11 12.79
N GLY A 62 11.79 22.60 13.62
CA GLY A 62 12.15 22.73 15.03
C GLY A 62 13.28 21.80 15.44
N GLY A 63 13.89 21.10 14.47
CA GLY A 63 15.01 20.23 14.72
C GLY A 63 14.66 18.79 15.01
N GLY A 64 13.39 18.43 14.98
CA GLY A 64 12.97 17.04 15.12
C GLY A 64 13.05 16.29 13.81
N LYS A 65 13.06 14.96 13.88
CA LYS A 65 13.04 14.09 12.72
C LYS A 65 11.85 13.16 12.80
N PHE A 66 11.26 12.88 11.66
CA PHE A 66 10.10 12.02 11.56
C PHE A 66 10.38 10.91 10.54
N ALA A 67 10.22 9.66 10.97
CA ALA A 67 10.45 8.51 10.11
C ALA A 67 9.19 8.18 9.34
N MET A 68 9.32 7.96 8.03
CA MET A 68 8.22 7.56 7.17
C MET A 68 8.65 6.37 6.31
N HIS A 69 7.70 5.52 5.97
CA HIS A 69 7.93 4.46 5.01
C HIS A 69 7.17 4.78 3.73
N THR A 70 7.86 4.69 2.60
CA THR A 70 7.28 4.92 1.29
C THR A 70 7.23 3.59 0.55
N TYR A 71 6.05 3.24 0.05
CA TYR A 71 5.83 2.01 -0.69
C TYR A 71 5.54 2.32 -2.14
N SER A 72 6.25 1.63 -3.03
CA SER A 72 6.03 1.71 -4.47
C SER A 72 5.55 0.36 -4.96
N MET A 73 4.55 0.34 -5.84
CA MET A 73 3.99 -0.90 -6.35
C MET A 73 4.81 -1.42 -7.53
N THR A 74 5.17 -2.70 -7.48
CA THR A 74 5.87 -3.36 -8.59
C THR A 74 4.89 -3.71 -9.71
N PRO A 75 5.36 -4.01 -10.93
CA PRO A 75 4.46 -4.50 -11.98
C PRO A 75 3.67 -5.74 -11.56
N ALA A 76 4.31 -6.68 -10.84
CA ALA A 76 3.61 -7.84 -10.30
C ALA A 76 2.54 -7.44 -9.29
N GLY A 77 2.83 -6.41 -8.47
CA GLY A 77 1.87 -5.90 -7.50
C GLY A 77 0.67 -5.26 -8.17
N ARG A 78 0.89 -4.47 -9.22
CA ARG A 78 -0.21 -3.87 -9.97
C ARG A 78 -1.18 -4.95 -10.48
N GLU A 79 -0.61 -5.96 -11.12
CA GLU A 79 -1.41 -7.05 -11.67
C GLU A 79 -2.18 -7.79 -10.57
N GLY A 80 -1.50 -8.11 -9.47
CA GLY A 80 -2.11 -8.81 -8.36
C GLY A 80 -3.20 -8.01 -7.67
N VAL A 81 -2.95 -6.72 -7.43
CA VAL A 81 -3.93 -5.84 -6.79
C VAL A 81 -5.17 -5.69 -7.67
N LEU A 82 -5.00 -5.43 -8.96
CA LEU A 82 -6.14 -5.28 -9.86
C LEU A 82 -6.96 -6.56 -9.94
N LYS A 83 -6.30 -7.70 -9.93
CA LYS A 83 -6.98 -8.99 -9.93
C LYS A 83 -7.80 -9.20 -8.66
N LEU A 84 -7.23 -8.88 -7.49
CA LEU A 84 -7.96 -8.99 -6.22
C LEU A 84 -9.12 -8.01 -6.15
N LEU A 85 -8.93 -6.78 -6.62
CA LEU A 85 -9.99 -5.79 -6.64
C LEU A 85 -11.16 -6.24 -7.52
N SER A 86 -10.88 -6.91 -8.63
CA SER A 86 -11.94 -7.42 -9.50
C SER A 86 -12.78 -8.50 -8.82
N LEU A 87 -12.21 -9.19 -7.82
CA LEU A 87 -12.95 -10.16 -7.03
C LEU A 87 -13.80 -9.52 -5.93
N LEU A 88 -13.41 -8.32 -5.48
CA LEU A 88 -14.08 -7.64 -4.38
C LEU A 88 -15.14 -6.64 -4.85
N LEU A 89 -14.93 -6.03 -6.01
CA LEU A 89 -15.81 -5.01 -6.55
C LEU A 89 -16.70 -5.65 -7.62
N PRO A 90 -18.03 -5.63 -7.43
CA PRO A 90 -18.94 -6.18 -8.43
C PRO A 90 -18.95 -5.31 -9.68
N GLY A 91 -19.04 -5.96 -10.80
CA GLY A 91 -19.16 -5.30 -12.07
C GLY A 91 -17.91 -5.15 -12.84
#